data_7c40956901c5f11ac8f02c40da57fbc2
#
_entry.id   7c40956901c5f11ac8f02c40da57fbc2
#
_cell.length_a   1.000
_cell.length_b   1.000
_cell.length_c   1.000
_cell.angle_alpha   90.00
_cell.angle_beta   90.00
_cell.angle_gamma   90.00
#
_symmetry.space_group_name_H-M   'P 1'
#
loop_
_entity.id
_entity.type
_entity.pdbx_description
1 polymer ?
#
loop_
_entity_poly.entity_id
_entity_poly.type
_entity_poly.pdbx_seq_one_letter_code
_entity_poly.pdbx_strand_id
1 'polypeptide(L)'
;MISVSKIFEILPGHGLELCNMSISQQGIPFVNRSSKNNGVACRIDPIDDLLPLPAHTLSVALNGSVLETFLQTEPYYTAYHVACLKPLIGLSDQELLYYAACIRLNQYKYNYGRQANASLKFLEIPSPKDIPAWVKSYSIPSMKTYLNRASKDDVPFNPIKWKKFGLEQLFDFDKGTFHPEGTYTTGNTPLIAAGEKNNGIMRMTNLPAVFPANTITVGKAQLTVFYQPKPFAASHDAVVLFPKFKCNKYIGLFMCAVIKNEAYRFHYGRQIQLEATKKLQIKLPVILKDNVPITDDDGNCIPDFEYMESFMKSLPFSNKI
;
A
#
# COMPACT_ATOMS: atom_id res chain seq x y z
N MET A 1 7.99 -31.63 -0.60
CA MET A 1 6.62 -31.13 -0.36
C MET A 1 5.87 -32.07 0.54
N ILE A 2 5.08 -31.59 1.49
CA ILE A 2 4.21 -32.41 2.36
C ILE A 2 2.88 -31.68 2.57
N SER A 3 1.83 -32.41 2.95
CA SER A 3 0.51 -31.84 3.20
C SER A 3 0.49 -30.92 4.43
N VAL A 4 -0.28 -29.83 4.38
CA VAL A 4 -0.49 -28.90 5.50
C VAL A 4 -0.82 -29.63 6.79
N SER A 5 -1.69 -30.66 6.74
CA SER A 5 -2.07 -31.46 7.92
C SER A 5 -0.94 -32.27 8.57
N LYS A 6 0.23 -32.35 7.94
CA LYS A 6 1.41 -33.00 8.52
C LYS A 6 2.26 -32.05 9.38
N ILE A 7 2.08 -30.72 9.20
CA ILE A 7 2.79 -29.68 9.94
C ILE A 7 1.85 -28.98 10.93
N PHE A 8 0.58 -28.86 10.57
CA PHE A 8 -0.41 -28.11 11.33
C PHE A 8 -1.61 -28.96 11.72
N GLU A 9 -2.06 -28.81 12.96
CA GLU A 9 -3.41 -29.14 13.37
C GLU A 9 -4.35 -28.07 12.80
N ILE A 10 -5.42 -28.50 12.13
CA ILE A 10 -6.40 -27.59 11.53
C ILE A 10 -7.59 -27.49 12.46
N LEU A 11 -7.68 -26.39 13.20
CA LEU A 11 -8.80 -26.11 14.07
C LEU A 11 -9.87 -25.31 13.30
N PRO A 12 -11.16 -25.64 13.51
CA PRO A 12 -12.23 -24.81 12.98
C PRO A 12 -12.22 -23.44 13.65
N GLY A 13 -12.61 -22.42 12.92
CA GLY A 13 -12.88 -21.11 13.52
C GLY A 13 -14.23 -21.10 14.27
N HIS A 14 -14.48 -20.03 15.02
CA HIS A 14 -15.67 -19.90 15.86
C HIS A 14 -16.97 -19.71 15.06
N GLY A 15 -16.88 -19.19 13.81
CA GLY A 15 -18.06 -18.95 13.00
C GLY A 15 -18.96 -17.83 13.54
N LEU A 16 -18.36 -16.78 14.11
CA LEU A 16 -19.11 -15.67 14.70
C LEU A 16 -19.53 -14.63 13.65
N GLU A 17 -20.60 -13.91 13.94
CA GLU A 17 -21.09 -12.79 13.14
C GLU A 17 -20.77 -11.47 13.85
N LEU A 18 -20.04 -10.58 13.20
CA LEU A 18 -19.58 -9.32 13.79
C LEU A 18 -20.72 -8.41 14.25
N CYS A 19 -21.86 -8.45 13.57
CA CYS A 19 -23.04 -7.65 13.94
C CYS A 19 -23.59 -7.97 15.33
N ASN A 20 -23.28 -9.16 15.86
CA ASN A 20 -23.72 -9.63 17.18
C ASN A 20 -22.64 -9.41 18.27
N MET A 21 -21.54 -8.72 17.96
CA MET A 21 -20.40 -8.56 18.85
C MET A 21 -20.28 -7.13 19.36
N SER A 22 -19.87 -6.97 20.63
CA SER A 22 -19.50 -5.67 21.20
C SER A 22 -18.10 -5.28 20.76
N ILE A 23 -17.97 -4.15 20.03
CA ILE A 23 -16.68 -3.64 19.55
C ILE A 23 -15.97 -2.90 20.70
N SER A 24 -14.69 -3.20 20.90
CA SER A 24 -13.85 -2.61 21.92
C SER A 24 -12.45 -2.30 21.37
N GLN A 25 -11.89 -1.13 21.70
CA GLN A 25 -10.54 -0.77 21.24
C GLN A 25 -9.44 -1.61 21.92
N GLN A 26 -9.67 -2.09 23.12
CA GLN A 26 -8.72 -2.90 23.91
C GLN A 26 -9.09 -4.40 23.95
N GLY A 27 -10.12 -4.79 23.20
CA GLY A 27 -10.59 -6.16 23.15
C GLY A 27 -9.69 -7.12 22.37
N ILE A 28 -10.19 -8.33 22.16
CA ILE A 28 -9.52 -9.42 21.43
C ILE A 28 -9.72 -9.23 19.93
N PRO A 29 -8.67 -9.44 19.09
CA PRO A 29 -8.79 -9.34 17.63
C PRO A 29 -9.89 -10.26 17.07
N PHE A 30 -10.73 -9.72 16.19
CA PHE A 30 -11.74 -10.46 15.44
C PHE A 30 -11.29 -10.61 14.00
N VAL A 31 -10.92 -11.83 13.62
CA VAL A 31 -10.37 -12.16 12.30
C VAL A 31 -11.47 -12.61 11.35
N ASN A 32 -11.54 -12.00 10.18
CA ASN A 32 -12.47 -12.35 9.11
C ASN A 32 -11.73 -12.80 7.83
N ARG A 33 -12.45 -12.91 6.72
CA ARG A 33 -11.92 -13.35 5.41
C ARG A 33 -11.29 -12.22 4.58
N SER A 34 -10.94 -11.10 5.20
CA SER A 34 -10.30 -9.96 4.52
C SER A 34 -8.86 -10.26 4.17
N SER A 35 -8.40 -9.73 3.03
CA SER A 35 -6.98 -9.70 2.66
C SER A 35 -6.23 -8.50 3.27
N LYS A 36 -6.91 -7.64 4.03
CA LYS A 36 -6.35 -6.42 4.63
C LYS A 36 -6.16 -6.57 6.13
N ASN A 37 -5.30 -5.73 6.69
CA ASN A 37 -5.10 -5.60 8.14
C ASN A 37 -4.90 -6.94 8.86
N ASN A 38 -4.08 -7.82 8.33
CA ASN A 38 -3.80 -9.16 8.90
C ASN A 38 -5.08 -10.01 9.13
N GLY A 39 -6.14 -9.75 8.32
CA GLY A 39 -7.46 -10.37 8.48
C GLY A 39 -8.30 -9.79 9.61
N VAL A 40 -7.75 -8.90 10.45
CA VAL A 40 -8.44 -8.32 11.62
C VAL A 40 -9.41 -7.22 11.16
N ALA A 41 -10.70 -7.44 11.39
CA ALA A 41 -11.75 -6.47 11.09
C ALA A 41 -11.85 -5.39 12.17
N CYS A 42 -11.81 -5.80 13.44
CA CYS A 42 -11.86 -4.94 14.62
C CYS A 42 -11.37 -5.73 15.85
N ARG A 43 -11.47 -5.14 17.03
CA ARG A 43 -11.36 -5.85 18.30
C ARG A 43 -12.74 -5.91 18.95
N ILE A 44 -13.03 -6.99 19.66
CA ILE A 44 -14.30 -7.23 20.35
C ILE A 44 -14.06 -7.56 21.81
N ASP A 45 -15.04 -7.34 22.65
CA ASP A 45 -14.99 -7.78 24.05
C ASP A 45 -14.87 -9.31 24.15
N PRO A 46 -14.24 -9.83 25.21
CA PRO A 46 -14.25 -11.26 25.48
C PRO A 46 -15.68 -11.81 25.49
N ILE A 47 -15.85 -13.02 24.96
CA ILE A 47 -17.14 -13.70 24.93
C ILE A 47 -17.17 -14.74 26.07
N ASP A 48 -18.18 -14.67 26.90
CA ASP A 48 -18.37 -15.63 27.99
C ASP A 48 -18.45 -17.06 27.45
N ASP A 49 -17.80 -17.99 28.14
CA ASP A 49 -17.77 -19.42 27.82
C ASP A 49 -17.14 -19.78 26.43
N LEU A 50 -16.52 -18.81 25.73
CA LEU A 50 -15.84 -19.07 24.48
C LEU A 50 -14.37 -18.65 24.53
N LEU A 51 -13.47 -19.62 24.56
CA LEU A 51 -12.03 -19.33 24.54
C LEU A 51 -11.58 -18.86 23.14
N PRO A 52 -10.76 -17.81 23.06
CA PRO A 52 -10.17 -17.39 21.78
C PRO A 52 -9.18 -18.45 21.26
N LEU A 53 -8.99 -18.49 19.95
CA LEU A 53 -7.94 -19.29 19.33
C LEU A 53 -6.56 -18.81 19.78
N PRO A 54 -5.56 -19.72 19.87
CA PRO A 54 -4.26 -19.38 20.46
C PRO A 54 -3.44 -18.44 19.58
N ALA A 55 -2.63 -17.62 20.25
CA ALA A 55 -1.57 -16.84 19.60
C ALA A 55 -0.50 -17.75 18.93
N HIS A 56 0.36 -17.16 18.12
CA HIS A 56 1.43 -17.84 17.35
C HIS A 56 0.90 -18.99 16.48
N THR A 57 -0.26 -18.74 15.84
CA THR A 57 -0.91 -19.62 14.87
C THR A 57 -1.19 -18.87 13.57
N LEU A 58 -1.54 -19.60 12.50
CA LEU A 58 -1.93 -19.00 11.25
C LEU A 58 -3.47 -19.01 11.10
N SER A 59 -4.07 -17.86 10.86
CA SER A 59 -5.45 -17.78 10.38
C SER A 59 -5.49 -17.94 8.86
N VAL A 60 -6.41 -18.76 8.34
CA VAL A 60 -6.57 -18.99 6.89
C VAL A 60 -8.01 -18.76 6.48
N ALA A 61 -8.23 -17.87 5.52
CA ALA A 61 -9.53 -17.66 4.91
C ALA A 61 -9.87 -18.83 3.97
N LEU A 62 -10.97 -19.52 4.24
CA LEU A 62 -11.43 -20.67 3.43
C LEU A 62 -12.36 -20.27 2.29
N ASN A 63 -12.90 -19.04 2.35
CA ASN A 63 -13.81 -18.44 1.37
C ASN A 63 -13.53 -16.93 1.28
N GLY A 64 -14.12 -16.23 0.32
CA GLY A 64 -13.87 -14.82 0.06
C GLY A 64 -12.46 -14.62 -0.51
N SER A 65 -11.55 -14.04 0.24
CA SER A 65 -10.13 -13.99 -0.11
C SER A 65 -9.46 -15.34 0.20
N VAL A 66 -9.80 -16.39 -0.57
CA VAL A 66 -9.39 -17.76 -0.28
C VAL A 66 -7.88 -17.90 -0.15
N LEU A 67 -7.42 -18.62 0.87
CA LEU A 67 -6.03 -18.83 1.26
C LEU A 67 -5.26 -17.57 1.67
N GLU A 68 -5.93 -16.42 1.89
CA GLU A 68 -5.27 -15.36 2.65
C GLU A 68 -4.94 -15.92 4.03
N THR A 69 -3.65 -15.89 4.35
CA THR A 69 -3.08 -16.56 5.52
C THR A 69 -2.23 -15.57 6.28
N PHE A 70 -2.50 -15.44 7.58
CA PHE A 70 -1.83 -14.47 8.43
C PHE A 70 -1.36 -15.08 9.75
N LEU A 71 -0.17 -14.68 10.20
CA LEU A 71 0.31 -14.95 11.55
C LEU A 71 -0.48 -14.10 12.55
N GLN A 72 -1.10 -14.76 13.51
CA GLN A 72 -1.77 -14.11 14.64
C GLN A 72 -0.86 -14.21 15.87
N THR A 73 -0.35 -13.06 16.32
CA THR A 73 0.58 -12.99 17.47
C THR A 73 -0.13 -12.81 18.81
N GLU A 74 -1.44 -12.60 18.78
CA GLU A 74 -2.33 -12.49 19.96
C GLU A 74 -3.42 -13.56 19.84
N PRO A 75 -4.05 -13.97 20.96
CA PRO A 75 -5.29 -14.78 20.92
C PRO A 75 -6.37 -14.02 20.13
N TYR A 76 -7.23 -14.75 19.42
CA TYR A 76 -8.21 -14.12 18.52
C TYR A 76 -9.50 -14.92 18.35
N TYR A 77 -10.58 -14.22 18.01
CA TYR A 77 -11.83 -14.80 17.55
C TYR A 77 -11.93 -14.77 16.03
N THR A 78 -12.82 -15.59 15.47
CA THR A 78 -12.98 -15.65 14.02
C THR A 78 -14.41 -15.60 13.55
N ALA A 79 -14.61 -14.98 12.37
CA ALA A 79 -15.83 -15.09 11.60
C ALA A 79 -15.96 -16.49 10.93
N TYR A 80 -17.08 -16.73 10.26
CA TYR A 80 -17.29 -17.92 9.42
C TYR A 80 -16.23 -18.08 8.35
N HIS A 81 -15.91 -19.34 8.02
CA HIS A 81 -14.96 -19.73 6.97
C HIS A 81 -13.55 -19.18 7.19
N VAL A 82 -13.10 -19.12 8.41
CA VAL A 82 -11.71 -18.93 8.80
C VAL A 82 -11.27 -20.17 9.58
N ALA A 83 -10.15 -20.78 9.20
CA ALA A 83 -9.52 -21.86 9.96
C ALA A 83 -8.30 -21.33 10.73
N CYS A 84 -7.95 -22.00 11.83
CA CYS A 84 -6.70 -21.82 12.54
C CYS A 84 -5.77 -23.00 12.25
N LEU A 85 -4.54 -22.71 11.82
CA LEU A 85 -3.48 -23.68 11.69
C LEU A 85 -2.54 -23.57 12.89
N LYS A 86 -2.68 -24.50 13.83
CA LYS A 86 -1.83 -24.60 15.00
C LYS A 86 -0.64 -25.51 14.68
N PRO A 87 0.63 -25.08 14.87
CA PRO A 87 1.78 -25.90 14.59
C PRO A 87 1.80 -27.19 15.43
N LEU A 88 2.07 -28.33 14.81
CA LEU A 88 2.31 -29.63 15.48
C LEU A 88 3.74 -29.78 15.97
N ILE A 89 4.63 -28.90 15.51
CA ILE A 89 6.06 -28.86 15.86
C ILE A 89 6.45 -27.46 16.29
N GLY A 90 7.55 -27.29 16.98
CA GLY A 90 8.06 -25.97 17.35
C GLY A 90 8.48 -25.18 16.09
N LEU A 91 7.71 -24.17 15.74
CA LEU A 91 8.01 -23.22 14.65
C LEU A 91 8.13 -21.80 15.22
N SER A 92 9.14 -21.07 14.76
CA SER A 92 9.29 -19.65 15.03
C SER A 92 8.29 -18.82 14.22
N ASP A 93 8.07 -17.56 14.61
CA ASP A 93 7.21 -16.63 13.87
C ASP A 93 7.72 -16.42 12.43
N GLN A 94 9.03 -16.44 12.20
CA GLN A 94 9.63 -16.36 10.87
C GLN A 94 9.25 -17.56 10.01
N GLU A 95 9.28 -18.76 10.58
CA GLU A 95 8.89 -19.99 9.88
C GLU A 95 7.38 -20.03 9.64
N LEU A 96 6.56 -19.52 10.57
CA LEU A 96 5.12 -19.36 10.38
C LEU A 96 4.81 -18.36 9.25
N LEU A 97 5.50 -17.20 9.19
CA LEU A 97 5.37 -16.24 8.09
C LEU A 97 5.78 -16.85 6.74
N TYR A 98 6.83 -17.65 6.71
CA TYR A 98 7.23 -18.39 5.52
C TYR A 98 6.13 -19.35 5.06
N TYR A 99 5.54 -20.13 5.97
CA TYR A 99 4.43 -21.02 5.64
C TYR A 99 3.18 -20.27 5.21
N ALA A 100 2.88 -19.14 5.83
CA ALA A 100 1.79 -18.25 5.38
C ALA A 100 1.98 -17.84 3.92
N ALA A 101 3.19 -17.46 3.53
CA ALA A 101 3.52 -17.15 2.14
C ALA A 101 3.37 -18.36 1.22
N CYS A 102 3.87 -19.54 1.61
CA CYS A 102 3.75 -20.77 0.84
C CYS A 102 2.29 -21.19 0.61
N ILE A 103 1.42 -21.04 1.62
CA ILE A 103 -0.01 -21.33 1.50
C ILE A 103 -0.65 -20.34 0.51
N ARG A 104 -0.38 -19.04 0.64
CA ARG A 104 -0.89 -18.01 -0.27
C ARG A 104 -0.47 -18.20 -1.73
N LEU A 105 0.72 -18.70 -2.00
CA LEU A 105 1.16 -19.03 -3.36
C LEU A 105 0.26 -20.03 -4.09
N ASN A 106 -0.58 -20.79 -3.37
CA ASN A 106 -1.54 -21.72 -3.94
C ASN A 106 -2.92 -21.09 -4.25
N GLN A 107 -3.11 -19.79 -4.05
CA GLN A 107 -4.40 -19.09 -4.28
C GLN A 107 -4.92 -19.27 -5.71
N TYR A 108 -4.04 -19.38 -6.71
CA TYR A 108 -4.41 -19.59 -8.11
C TYR A 108 -5.24 -20.87 -8.36
N LYS A 109 -5.23 -21.83 -7.42
CA LYS A 109 -6.02 -23.08 -7.47
C LYS A 109 -7.48 -22.87 -7.06
N TYR A 110 -7.82 -21.70 -6.52
CA TYR A 110 -9.10 -21.38 -5.89
C TYR A 110 -9.73 -20.16 -6.51
N ASN A 111 -11.06 -20.04 -6.38
CA ASN A 111 -11.85 -18.89 -6.81
C ASN A 111 -13.12 -18.81 -5.97
N TYR A 112 -14.01 -17.87 -6.27
CA TYR A 112 -15.26 -17.67 -5.52
C TYR A 112 -16.13 -18.93 -5.43
N GLY A 113 -16.17 -19.77 -6.47
CA GLY A 113 -16.92 -21.03 -6.50
C GLY A 113 -16.13 -22.24 -5.99
N ARG A 114 -14.83 -22.10 -5.73
CA ARG A 114 -13.93 -23.20 -5.31
C ARG A 114 -13.22 -22.85 -4.02
N GLN A 115 -13.93 -23.11 -2.91
CA GLN A 115 -13.46 -22.86 -1.54
C GLN A 115 -12.42 -23.89 -1.08
N ALA A 116 -11.64 -23.53 -0.05
CA ALA A 116 -10.56 -24.38 0.48
C ALA A 116 -11.00 -25.31 1.63
N ASN A 117 -12.29 -25.33 2.03
CA ASN A 117 -12.79 -26.06 3.22
C ASN A 117 -12.35 -27.52 3.29
N ALA A 118 -12.51 -28.28 2.22
CA ALA A 118 -12.17 -29.70 2.17
C ALA A 118 -10.72 -29.95 1.76
N SER A 119 -10.11 -29.03 1.01
CA SER A 119 -8.82 -29.24 0.34
C SER A 119 -7.62 -28.66 1.10
N LEU A 120 -7.81 -27.75 2.05
CA LEU A 120 -6.71 -27.14 2.81
C LEU A 120 -5.78 -28.18 3.44
N LYS A 121 -6.32 -29.23 4.01
CA LYS A 121 -5.55 -30.29 4.67
C LYS A 121 -4.61 -31.05 3.74
N PHE A 122 -4.94 -31.11 2.46
CA PHE A 122 -4.15 -31.79 1.42
C PHE A 122 -3.24 -30.86 0.64
N LEU A 123 -3.30 -29.53 0.92
CA LEU A 123 -2.45 -28.57 0.24
C LEU A 123 -0.98 -28.87 0.50
N GLU A 124 -0.20 -28.97 -0.55
CA GLU A 124 1.23 -29.24 -0.45
C GLU A 124 2.04 -27.98 -0.22
N ILE A 125 2.91 -28.03 0.79
CA ILE A 125 3.84 -26.98 1.19
C ILE A 125 5.24 -27.59 1.42
N PRO A 126 6.30 -26.78 1.47
CA PRO A 126 7.65 -27.27 1.77
C PRO A 126 7.70 -28.01 3.11
N SER A 127 8.50 -29.09 3.17
CA SER A 127 8.78 -29.78 4.43
C SER A 127 9.61 -28.88 5.37
N PRO A 128 9.57 -29.06 6.69
CA PRO A 128 10.40 -28.29 7.62
C PRO A 128 11.91 -28.34 7.33
N LYS A 129 12.37 -29.43 6.68
CA LYS A 129 13.76 -29.60 6.26
C LYS A 129 14.12 -28.73 5.05
N ASP A 130 13.12 -28.36 4.27
CA ASP A 130 13.26 -27.57 3.04
C ASP A 130 13.09 -26.06 3.28
N ILE A 131 12.89 -25.63 4.55
CA ILE A 131 12.85 -24.20 4.89
C ILE A 131 14.22 -23.59 4.62
N PRO A 132 14.33 -22.54 3.78
CA PRO A 132 15.61 -21.90 3.49
C PRO A 132 16.30 -21.37 4.75
N ALA A 133 17.61 -21.51 4.85
CA ALA A 133 18.37 -21.08 6.03
C ALA A 133 18.16 -19.59 6.38
N TRP A 134 18.00 -18.73 5.38
CA TRP A 134 17.75 -17.31 5.57
C TRP A 134 16.46 -17.01 6.34
N VAL A 135 15.43 -17.88 6.26
CA VAL A 135 14.18 -17.71 7.02
C VAL A 135 14.46 -17.74 8.52
N LYS A 136 15.29 -18.70 8.96
CA LYS A 136 15.64 -18.85 10.38
C LYS A 136 16.52 -17.73 10.91
N SER A 137 17.35 -17.15 10.05
CA SER A 137 18.24 -16.03 10.40
C SER A 137 17.59 -14.65 10.19
N TYR A 138 16.39 -14.60 9.59
CA TYR A 138 15.71 -13.33 9.33
C TYR A 138 15.22 -12.69 10.63
N SER A 139 15.70 -11.50 10.90
CA SER A 139 15.20 -10.68 12.01
C SER A 139 13.94 -9.96 11.55
N ILE A 140 12.79 -10.28 12.16
CA ILE A 140 11.56 -9.51 11.94
C ILE A 140 11.80 -8.12 12.52
N PRO A 141 11.85 -7.06 11.69
CA PRO A 141 12.13 -5.74 12.19
C PRO A 141 11.05 -5.28 13.16
N SER A 142 11.47 -4.74 14.30
CA SER A 142 10.53 -4.14 15.24
C SER A 142 9.76 -3.01 14.56
N MET A 143 8.44 -2.97 14.70
CA MET A 143 7.61 -1.85 14.22
C MET A 143 8.10 -0.50 14.74
N LYS A 144 8.69 -0.44 15.94
CA LYS A 144 9.33 0.78 16.48
C LYS A 144 10.44 1.31 15.59
N THR A 145 11.21 0.43 14.93
CA THR A 145 12.29 0.83 14.00
C THR A 145 11.72 1.45 12.72
N TYR A 146 10.53 1.03 12.29
CA TYR A 146 9.86 1.60 11.11
C TYR A 146 9.10 2.88 11.41
N LEU A 147 8.69 3.12 12.66
CA LEU A 147 8.02 4.35 13.07
C LEU A 147 8.96 5.56 13.14
N ASN A 148 10.26 5.38 12.89
CA ASN A 148 11.20 6.48 12.88
C ASN A 148 10.83 7.53 11.83
N ARG A 149 10.87 8.79 12.26
CA ARG A 149 10.58 9.98 11.46
C ARG A 149 11.89 10.63 11.01
N ALA A 150 11.85 11.34 9.88
CA ALA A 150 12.98 12.15 9.43
C ALA A 150 13.12 13.44 10.26
N SER A 151 12.02 13.94 10.85
CA SER A 151 12.03 15.00 11.88
C SER A 151 11.32 14.52 13.14
N LYS A 152 11.74 15.04 14.30
CA LYS A 152 11.07 14.82 15.60
C LYS A 152 9.94 15.82 15.85
N ASP A 153 9.86 16.87 15.05
CA ASP A 153 8.85 17.91 15.19
C ASP A 153 7.47 17.37 14.88
N ASP A 154 6.49 17.76 15.64
CA ASP A 154 5.09 17.41 15.41
C ASP A 154 4.44 18.53 14.61
N VAL A 155 4.16 18.29 13.34
CA VAL A 155 3.58 19.28 12.41
C VAL A 155 2.09 18.98 12.27
N PRO A 156 1.19 19.84 12.77
CA PRO A 156 -0.23 19.57 12.74
C PRO A 156 -0.80 19.65 11.32
N PHE A 157 -1.69 18.73 10.99
CA PHE A 157 -2.45 18.74 9.72
C PHE A 157 -3.68 19.66 9.87
N ASN A 158 -3.68 20.81 9.18
CA ASN A 158 -4.80 21.74 9.21
C ASN A 158 -5.17 22.22 7.80
N PRO A 159 -6.06 21.52 7.07
CA PRO A 159 -6.42 21.87 5.71
C PRO A 159 -7.45 23.02 5.59
N ILE A 160 -7.96 23.56 6.70
CA ILE A 160 -9.01 24.60 6.68
C ILE A 160 -8.55 25.87 5.96
N LYS A 161 -7.28 26.24 6.12
CA LYS A 161 -6.68 27.46 5.54
C LYS A 161 -6.05 27.25 4.17
N TRP A 162 -6.12 26.05 3.61
CA TRP A 162 -5.54 25.76 2.31
C TRP A 162 -6.29 26.49 1.19
N LYS A 163 -5.55 26.93 0.17
CA LYS A 163 -6.08 27.66 -0.99
C LYS A 163 -6.01 26.79 -2.24
N LYS A 164 -6.83 27.13 -3.24
CA LYS A 164 -6.86 26.44 -4.53
C LYS A 164 -5.77 26.95 -5.45
N PHE A 165 -5.10 26.02 -6.15
CA PHE A 165 -4.11 26.28 -7.18
C PHE A 165 -4.42 25.42 -8.40
N GLY A 166 -4.33 26.00 -9.60
CA GLY A 166 -4.30 25.25 -10.83
C GLY A 166 -2.93 24.55 -11.00
N LEU A 167 -2.90 23.33 -11.53
CA LEU A 167 -1.62 22.66 -11.73
C LEU A 167 -0.71 23.42 -12.68
N GLU A 168 -1.25 24.15 -13.68
CA GLU A 168 -0.49 24.98 -14.61
C GLU A 168 0.27 26.14 -13.95
N GLN A 169 -0.18 26.59 -12.78
CA GLN A 169 0.54 27.59 -11.98
C GLN A 169 1.81 27.00 -11.35
N LEU A 170 1.82 25.70 -11.06
CA LEU A 170 2.82 25.02 -10.27
C LEU A 170 3.79 24.17 -11.11
N PHE A 171 3.37 23.77 -12.32
CA PHE A 171 4.11 22.83 -13.14
C PHE A 171 4.13 23.26 -14.61
N ASP A 172 5.20 22.89 -15.30
CA ASP A 172 5.22 22.72 -16.74
C ASP A 172 4.86 21.25 -17.06
N PHE A 173 4.44 20.99 -18.30
CA PHE A 173 3.89 19.70 -18.67
C PHE A 173 4.47 19.18 -19.97
N ASP A 174 4.71 17.88 -20.00
CA ASP A 174 5.00 17.16 -21.25
C ASP A 174 4.26 15.82 -21.25
N LYS A 175 4.24 15.16 -22.38
CA LYS A 175 3.56 13.89 -22.60
C LYS A 175 4.58 12.84 -23.02
N GLY A 176 4.49 11.65 -22.42
CA GLY A 176 5.27 10.51 -22.88
C GLY A 176 4.95 10.12 -24.32
N THR A 177 5.82 9.37 -24.94
CA THR A 177 5.71 8.92 -26.32
C THR A 177 5.27 7.47 -26.43
N PHE A 178 4.66 7.12 -27.56
CA PHE A 178 4.33 5.75 -27.86
C PHE A 178 5.61 4.98 -28.23
N HIS A 179 5.83 3.87 -27.55
CA HIS A 179 6.94 2.95 -27.83
C HIS A 179 6.36 1.61 -28.27
N PRO A 180 6.37 1.27 -29.59
CA PRO A 180 5.88 -0.01 -30.08
C PRO A 180 6.62 -1.18 -29.43
N GLU A 181 5.91 -2.27 -29.16
CA GLU A 181 6.52 -3.49 -28.66
C GLU A 181 7.53 -4.02 -29.69
N GLY A 182 8.71 -4.47 -29.21
CA GLY A 182 9.82 -4.89 -30.07
C GLY A 182 10.79 -3.76 -30.48
N THR A 183 10.48 -2.48 -30.24
CA THR A 183 11.41 -1.36 -30.51
C THR A 183 12.38 -1.11 -29.35
N TYR A 184 12.22 -1.79 -28.24
CA TYR A 184 13.08 -1.69 -27.07
C TYR A 184 13.25 -3.04 -26.38
N THR A 185 14.36 -3.21 -25.67
CA THR A 185 14.73 -4.43 -24.92
C THR A 185 14.82 -4.14 -23.44
N THR A 186 15.11 -5.15 -22.63
CA THR A 186 15.40 -4.99 -21.20
C THR A 186 16.66 -4.13 -21.01
N GLY A 187 16.63 -3.25 -20.00
CA GLY A 187 17.73 -2.34 -19.67
C GLY A 187 17.55 -1.73 -18.29
N ASN A 188 18.15 -0.55 -18.06
CA ASN A 188 18.18 0.11 -16.75
C ASN A 188 17.29 1.36 -16.64
N THR A 189 16.61 1.75 -17.72
CA THR A 189 15.70 2.91 -17.73
C THR A 189 14.29 2.47 -17.38
N PRO A 190 13.67 3.02 -16.33
CA PRO A 190 12.25 2.79 -16.05
C PRO A 190 11.38 3.33 -17.17
N LEU A 191 10.46 2.55 -17.70
CA LEU A 191 9.39 3.00 -18.58
C LEU A 191 8.11 3.20 -17.76
N ILE A 192 7.71 4.45 -17.59
CA ILE A 192 6.52 4.82 -16.82
C ILE A 192 5.28 4.80 -17.71
N ALA A 193 4.20 4.21 -17.20
CA ALA A 193 2.88 4.16 -17.84
C ALA A 193 1.76 4.50 -16.85
N ALA A 194 0.49 4.33 -17.24
CA ALA A 194 -0.67 4.61 -16.39
C ALA A 194 -0.96 3.52 -15.34
N GLY A 195 -0.01 2.64 -15.01
CA GLY A 195 -0.19 1.58 -14.02
C GLY A 195 -0.35 2.10 -12.60
N GLU A 196 -1.09 1.37 -11.75
CA GLU A 196 -1.35 1.73 -10.35
C GLU A 196 -0.28 1.22 -9.37
N LYS A 197 0.57 0.30 -9.81
CA LYS A 197 1.56 -0.40 -8.98
C LYS A 197 2.98 -0.01 -9.37
N ASN A 198 3.94 -0.37 -8.51
CA ASN A 198 5.36 -0.23 -8.79
C ASN A 198 5.77 1.17 -9.27
N ASN A 199 5.27 2.21 -8.62
CA ASN A 199 5.53 3.62 -8.96
C ASN A 199 5.23 3.98 -10.44
N GLY A 200 4.24 3.30 -11.07
CA GLY A 200 3.90 3.46 -12.48
C GLY A 200 4.88 2.79 -13.46
N ILE A 201 5.93 2.11 -12.96
CA ILE A 201 6.91 1.42 -13.79
C ILE A 201 6.27 0.18 -14.43
N MET A 202 6.10 0.23 -15.76
CA MET A 202 5.61 -0.89 -16.54
C MET A 202 6.68 -1.96 -16.71
N ARG A 203 7.90 -1.55 -17.03
CA ARG A 203 9.10 -2.41 -17.16
C ARG A 203 10.40 -1.60 -17.15
N MET A 204 11.53 -2.26 -17.01
CA MET A 204 12.86 -1.70 -17.17
C MET A 204 13.31 -1.89 -18.63
N THR A 205 13.79 -0.84 -19.27
CA THR A 205 14.08 -0.82 -20.71
C THR A 205 15.44 -0.21 -21.03
N ASN A 206 15.90 -0.38 -22.27
CA ASN A 206 17.07 0.30 -22.84
C ASN A 206 16.74 1.65 -23.51
N LEU A 207 15.51 2.13 -23.38
CA LEU A 207 15.12 3.45 -23.90
C LEU A 207 15.95 4.56 -23.24
N PRO A 208 16.21 5.68 -23.96
CA PRO A 208 16.84 6.84 -23.34
C PRO A 208 15.93 7.42 -22.23
N ALA A 209 16.53 7.77 -21.09
CA ALA A 209 15.85 8.43 -19.98
C ALA A 209 15.68 9.93 -20.28
N VAL A 210 14.69 10.28 -21.09
CA VAL A 210 14.46 11.64 -21.59
C VAL A 210 13.84 12.58 -20.56
N PHE A 211 13.21 12.02 -19.52
CA PHE A 211 12.60 12.80 -18.44
C PHE A 211 13.50 12.79 -17.21
N PRO A 212 13.74 13.95 -16.58
CA PRO A 212 14.62 14.06 -15.41
C PRO A 212 13.99 13.50 -14.13
N ALA A 213 14.82 13.25 -13.14
CA ALA A 213 14.42 13.00 -11.77
C ALA A 213 13.69 14.21 -11.15
N ASN A 214 13.07 14.02 -9.99
CA ASN A 214 12.32 15.04 -9.24
C ASN A 214 11.11 15.62 -9.99
N THR A 215 10.49 14.82 -10.82
CA THR A 215 9.24 15.13 -11.51
C THR A 215 8.09 14.29 -10.99
N ILE A 216 6.86 14.62 -11.39
CA ILE A 216 5.66 13.86 -11.05
C ILE A 216 5.04 13.31 -12.33
N THR A 217 4.62 12.07 -12.31
CA THR A 217 3.90 11.45 -13.44
C THR A 217 2.43 11.24 -13.09
N VAL A 218 1.56 11.52 -14.07
CA VAL A 218 0.11 11.33 -13.97
C VAL A 218 -0.32 10.36 -15.06
N GLY A 219 -0.85 9.21 -14.66
CA GLY A 219 -1.43 8.22 -15.56
C GLY A 219 -2.88 8.59 -15.91
N LYS A 220 -3.22 8.52 -17.21
CA LYS A 220 -4.48 9.03 -17.75
C LYS A 220 -5.72 8.24 -17.33
N ALA A 221 -5.61 6.93 -17.14
CA ALA A 221 -6.76 6.05 -16.99
C ALA A 221 -7.53 6.32 -15.68
N GLN A 222 -6.83 6.47 -14.56
CA GLN A 222 -7.41 6.55 -13.21
C GLN A 222 -6.76 7.62 -12.34
N LEU A 223 -6.11 8.62 -12.94
CA LEU A 223 -5.31 9.62 -12.22
C LEU A 223 -4.32 8.97 -11.25
N THR A 224 -3.55 8.00 -11.72
CA THR A 224 -2.43 7.48 -10.93
C THR A 224 -1.34 8.54 -10.87
N VAL A 225 -0.80 8.82 -9.68
CA VAL A 225 0.14 9.92 -9.48
C VAL A 225 1.35 9.41 -8.73
N PHE A 226 2.54 9.63 -9.30
CA PHE A 226 3.79 9.16 -8.69
C PHE A 226 4.92 10.18 -8.81
N TYR A 227 5.69 10.33 -7.75
CA TYR A 227 6.95 11.04 -7.75
C TYR A 227 8.06 10.15 -8.35
N GLN A 228 8.83 10.70 -9.26
CA GLN A 228 9.90 9.98 -9.95
C GLN A 228 11.28 10.43 -9.42
N PRO A 229 11.93 9.60 -8.59
CA PRO A 229 13.21 9.95 -7.97
C PRO A 229 14.42 9.77 -8.90
N LYS A 230 14.25 9.15 -10.06
CA LYS A 230 15.29 8.84 -11.05
C LYS A 230 14.86 9.28 -12.44
N PRO A 231 15.81 9.55 -13.36
CA PRO A 231 15.48 9.76 -14.77
C PRO A 231 14.78 8.55 -15.37
N PHE A 232 13.86 8.78 -16.31
CA PHE A 232 12.97 7.75 -16.85
C PHE A 232 12.55 8.02 -18.31
N ALA A 233 11.95 7.02 -18.94
CA ALA A 233 11.15 7.14 -20.16
C ALA A 233 9.66 7.05 -19.80
N ALA A 234 8.78 7.68 -20.58
CA ALA A 234 7.33 7.64 -20.32
C ALA A 234 6.56 7.21 -21.56
N SER A 235 5.54 6.38 -21.36
CA SER A 235 4.59 6.01 -22.41
C SER A 235 3.60 7.14 -22.69
N HIS A 236 2.94 7.11 -23.82
CA HIS A 236 1.91 8.09 -24.21
C HIS A 236 0.70 8.16 -23.26
N ASP A 237 0.57 7.19 -22.33
CA ASP A 237 -0.47 7.16 -21.30
C ASP A 237 -0.08 7.88 -20.00
N ALA A 238 1.11 8.44 -19.94
CA ALA A 238 1.59 9.24 -18.82
C ALA A 238 1.83 10.69 -19.23
N VAL A 239 1.38 11.61 -18.38
CA VAL A 239 1.71 13.03 -18.42
C VAL A 239 2.81 13.28 -17.39
N VAL A 240 3.84 14.02 -17.76
CA VAL A 240 4.95 14.39 -16.86
C VAL A 240 4.79 15.84 -16.44
N LEU A 241 4.86 16.08 -15.13
CA LEU A 241 4.75 17.38 -14.49
C LEU A 241 6.14 17.80 -13.99
N PHE A 242 6.65 18.93 -14.49
CA PHE A 242 7.93 19.51 -14.09
C PHE A 242 7.67 20.63 -13.09
N PRO A 243 8.10 20.50 -11.83
CA PRO A 243 7.86 21.52 -10.81
C PRO A 243 8.52 22.86 -11.18
N LYS A 244 7.78 23.97 -11.11
CA LYS A 244 8.29 25.36 -11.22
C LYS A 244 8.90 25.87 -9.91
N PHE A 245 8.98 25.00 -8.91
CA PHE A 245 9.52 25.27 -7.58
C PHE A 245 10.62 24.26 -7.23
N LYS A 246 11.39 24.54 -6.18
CA LYS A 246 12.40 23.60 -5.68
C LYS A 246 11.71 22.37 -5.09
N CYS A 247 11.69 21.29 -5.85
CA CYS A 247 11.07 20.04 -5.46
C CYS A 247 12.11 19.06 -4.89
N ASN A 248 11.76 18.42 -3.79
CA ASN A 248 12.46 17.26 -3.25
C ASN A 248 11.48 16.10 -3.04
N LYS A 249 11.97 14.96 -2.60
CA LYS A 249 11.14 13.76 -2.40
C LYS A 249 9.94 13.99 -1.46
N TYR A 250 10.08 14.77 -0.40
CA TYR A 250 9.01 15.03 0.56
C TYR A 250 7.91 15.92 -0.05
N ILE A 251 8.30 17.03 -0.65
CA ILE A 251 7.37 17.92 -1.36
C ILE A 251 6.71 17.17 -2.51
N GLY A 252 7.48 16.42 -3.31
CA GLY A 252 6.96 15.63 -4.42
C GLY A 252 5.91 14.59 -3.99
N LEU A 253 6.14 13.88 -2.90
CA LEU A 253 5.18 12.91 -2.35
C LEU A 253 3.93 13.59 -1.76
N PHE A 254 4.09 14.74 -1.10
CA PHE A 254 2.96 15.54 -0.64
C PHE A 254 2.07 15.95 -1.82
N MET A 255 2.69 16.49 -2.89
CA MET A 255 1.98 16.87 -4.11
C MET A 255 1.28 15.69 -4.76
N CYS A 256 1.94 14.51 -4.83
CA CYS A 256 1.31 13.29 -5.32
C CYS A 256 0.06 12.93 -4.54
N ALA A 257 0.10 13.00 -3.21
CA ALA A 257 -1.05 12.68 -2.36
C ALA A 257 -2.22 13.64 -2.62
N VAL A 258 -1.94 14.94 -2.71
CA VAL A 258 -2.97 15.96 -2.95
C VAL A 258 -3.57 15.85 -4.35
N ILE A 259 -2.76 15.66 -5.39
CA ILE A 259 -3.25 15.46 -6.77
C ILE A 259 -4.08 14.18 -6.85
N LYS A 260 -3.61 13.07 -6.24
CA LYS A 260 -4.32 11.79 -6.21
C LYS A 260 -5.67 11.86 -5.50
N ASN A 261 -5.85 12.80 -4.57
CA ASN A 261 -7.14 13.01 -3.92
C ASN A 261 -8.25 13.40 -4.89
N GLU A 262 -7.93 13.91 -6.08
CA GLU A 262 -8.87 14.21 -7.16
C GLU A 262 -9.22 12.99 -8.04
N ALA A 263 -8.63 11.80 -7.77
CA ALA A 263 -8.78 10.59 -8.60
C ALA A 263 -10.24 10.09 -8.67
N TYR A 264 -11.07 10.36 -7.65
CA TYR A 264 -12.50 10.00 -7.66
C TYR A 264 -13.28 10.56 -8.85
N ARG A 265 -12.75 11.58 -9.53
CA ARG A 265 -13.36 12.23 -10.70
C ARG A 265 -13.09 11.48 -12.01
N PHE A 266 -12.13 10.55 -12.01
CA PHE A 266 -11.61 9.90 -13.21
C PHE A 266 -11.65 8.38 -13.09
N HIS A 267 -11.93 7.70 -14.19
CA HIS A 267 -11.95 6.25 -14.32
C HIS A 267 -11.71 5.87 -15.78
N TYR A 268 -11.62 4.59 -16.09
CA TYR A 268 -11.31 4.10 -17.44
C TYR A 268 -12.20 4.71 -18.54
N GLY A 269 -13.50 4.89 -18.29
CA GLY A 269 -14.43 5.55 -19.23
C GLY A 269 -14.39 7.09 -19.20
N ARG A 270 -13.64 7.68 -18.27
CA ARG A 270 -13.47 9.14 -18.13
C ARG A 270 -11.99 9.46 -17.81
N GLN A 271 -11.14 9.24 -18.79
CA GLN A 271 -9.71 9.47 -18.66
C GLN A 271 -9.37 10.95 -18.59
N ILE A 272 -8.33 11.30 -17.83
CA ILE A 272 -7.80 12.65 -17.80
C ILE A 272 -6.79 12.82 -18.96
N GLN A 273 -6.98 13.85 -19.77
CA GLN A 273 -6.07 14.22 -20.87
C GLN A 273 -5.16 15.38 -20.42
N LEU A 274 -4.11 15.66 -21.20
CA LEU A 274 -3.12 16.69 -20.88
C LEU A 274 -3.75 18.05 -20.51
N GLU A 275 -4.67 18.55 -21.32
CA GLU A 275 -5.31 19.84 -21.08
C GLU A 275 -6.19 19.85 -19.82
N ALA A 276 -6.86 18.73 -19.54
CA ALA A 276 -7.62 18.59 -18.30
C ALA A 276 -6.69 18.48 -17.08
N THR A 277 -5.51 17.88 -17.25
CA THR A 277 -4.48 17.81 -16.18
C THR A 277 -3.97 19.18 -15.84
N LYS A 278 -3.66 20.02 -16.83
CA LYS A 278 -3.22 21.42 -16.63
C LYS A 278 -4.23 22.23 -15.81
N LYS A 279 -5.50 22.10 -16.13
CA LYS A 279 -6.62 22.83 -15.50
C LYS A 279 -7.08 22.21 -14.18
N LEU A 280 -6.53 21.08 -13.75
CA LEU A 280 -6.89 20.45 -12.49
C LEU A 280 -6.53 21.38 -11.33
N GLN A 281 -7.48 21.59 -10.43
CA GLN A 281 -7.28 22.42 -9.24
C GLN A 281 -7.09 21.54 -8.02
N ILE A 282 -6.11 21.88 -7.22
CA ILE A 282 -5.80 21.23 -5.94
C ILE A 282 -5.77 22.26 -4.82
N LYS A 283 -5.95 21.81 -3.57
CA LYS A 283 -5.79 22.68 -2.41
C LYS A 283 -4.42 22.45 -1.78
N LEU A 284 -3.70 23.54 -1.48
CA LEU A 284 -2.39 23.50 -0.84
C LEU A 284 -2.34 24.42 0.38
N PRO A 285 -1.48 24.12 1.36
CA PRO A 285 -1.12 25.05 2.42
C PRO A 285 -0.48 26.29 1.82
N VAL A 286 -0.72 27.44 2.44
CA VAL A 286 -0.17 28.74 2.01
C VAL A 286 0.56 29.41 3.14
N ILE A 287 1.56 30.22 2.81
CA ILE A 287 2.32 31.00 3.79
C ILE A 287 1.36 32.02 4.43
N LEU A 288 1.35 32.05 5.75
CA LEU A 288 0.50 32.94 6.54
C LEU A 288 1.35 33.95 7.32
N LYS A 289 0.93 35.20 7.31
CA LYS A 289 1.41 36.23 8.23
C LYS A 289 0.19 36.73 9.01
N ASP A 290 0.24 36.72 10.32
CA ASP A 290 -0.85 37.08 11.22
C ASP A 290 -2.19 36.40 10.86
N ASN A 291 -2.11 35.10 10.51
CA ASN A 291 -3.24 34.29 10.03
C ASN A 291 -3.86 34.71 8.68
N VAL A 292 -3.23 35.59 7.93
CA VAL A 292 -3.65 36.04 6.59
C VAL A 292 -2.69 35.44 5.56
N PRO A 293 -3.19 34.89 4.43
CA PRO A 293 -2.32 34.42 3.36
C PRO A 293 -1.48 35.54 2.76
N ILE A 294 -0.19 35.30 2.55
CA ILE A 294 0.70 36.16 1.80
C ILE A 294 0.45 35.91 0.31
N THR A 295 0.48 36.99 -0.48
CA THR A 295 0.38 36.95 -1.93
C THR A 295 1.66 37.41 -2.60
N ASP A 296 1.88 36.96 -3.83
CA ASP A 296 2.89 37.50 -4.73
C ASP A 296 2.46 38.86 -5.33
N ASP A 297 3.30 39.41 -6.22
CA ASP A 297 3.06 40.69 -6.87
C ASP A 297 1.80 40.69 -7.77
N ASP A 298 1.38 39.51 -8.24
CA ASP A 298 0.17 39.30 -9.05
C ASP A 298 -1.08 39.04 -8.19
N GLY A 299 -0.96 39.05 -6.87
CA GLY A 299 -2.06 38.82 -5.92
C GLY A 299 -2.39 37.33 -5.70
N ASN A 300 -1.58 36.37 -6.19
CA ASN A 300 -1.78 34.95 -5.97
C ASN A 300 -1.21 34.52 -4.60
N CYS A 301 -1.94 33.68 -3.89
CA CYS A 301 -1.40 33.07 -2.66
C CYS A 301 -0.12 32.26 -2.94
N ILE A 302 0.83 32.30 -2.01
CA ILE A 302 2.10 31.58 -2.12
C ILE A 302 1.98 30.23 -1.41
N PRO A 303 2.23 29.10 -2.09
CA PRO A 303 2.25 27.77 -1.45
C PRO A 303 3.35 27.67 -0.39
N ASP A 304 3.04 27.04 0.73
CA ASP A 304 3.98 26.79 1.82
C ASP A 304 4.70 25.44 1.63
N PHE A 305 5.75 25.45 0.82
CA PHE A 305 6.55 24.27 0.55
C PHE A 305 7.36 23.80 1.78
N GLU A 306 7.72 24.70 2.69
CA GLU A 306 8.43 24.36 3.93
C GLU A 306 7.52 23.58 4.88
N TYR A 307 6.26 24.00 5.00
CA TYR A 307 5.25 23.23 5.72
C TYR A 307 5.08 21.82 5.10
N MET A 308 4.93 21.71 3.77
CA MET A 308 4.75 20.43 3.10
C MET A 308 5.91 19.48 3.39
N GLU A 309 7.15 19.96 3.30
CA GLU A 309 8.34 19.19 3.60
C GLU A 309 8.40 18.77 5.07
N SER A 310 8.18 19.70 5.98
CA SER A 310 8.20 19.46 7.43
C SER A 310 7.12 18.49 7.86
N PHE A 311 5.91 18.64 7.31
CA PHE A 311 4.81 17.71 7.54
C PHE A 311 5.15 16.28 7.10
N MET A 312 5.66 16.11 5.88
CA MET A 312 6.05 14.79 5.38
C MET A 312 7.20 14.17 6.18
N LYS A 313 8.16 14.97 6.65
CA LYS A 313 9.25 14.52 7.54
C LYS A 313 8.74 14.09 8.92
N SER A 314 7.66 14.69 9.41
CA SER A 314 7.06 14.35 10.70
C SER A 314 6.25 13.05 10.68
N LEU A 315 5.90 12.52 9.51
CA LEU A 315 5.12 11.29 9.40
C LEU A 315 5.93 10.05 9.78
N PRO A 316 5.30 9.02 10.35
CA PRO A 316 5.93 7.72 10.52
C PRO A 316 6.52 7.20 9.21
N PHE A 317 7.64 6.50 9.28
CA PHE A 317 8.39 5.93 8.14
C PHE A 317 9.09 6.96 7.23
N SER A 318 8.95 8.25 7.45
CA SER A 318 9.52 9.29 6.59
C SER A 318 11.04 9.23 6.45
N ASN A 319 11.75 8.62 7.39
CA ASN A 319 13.20 8.37 7.30
C ASN A 319 13.59 7.27 6.29
N LYS A 320 12.60 6.54 5.75
CA LYS A 320 12.80 5.46 4.76
C LYS A 320 12.47 5.88 3.32
N ILE A 321 11.94 7.06 3.16
CA ILE A 321 11.62 7.65 1.86
C ILE A 321 12.90 8.08 1.13
#